data_428bc3cc3028195c3f9f32a245bb5228
#
_entry.id   428bc3cc3028195c3f9f32a245bb5228
#
_cell.length_a   1.000
_cell.length_b   1.000
_cell.length_c   1.000
_cell.angle_alpha   90.00
_cell.angle_beta   90.00
_cell.angle_gamma   90.00
#
_symmetry.space_group_name_H-M   'P 1'
#
loop_
_entity.id
_entity.type
_entity.pdbx_description
1 polymer ?
#
loop_
_entity_poly.entity_id
_entity_poly.type
_entity_poly.pdbx_seq_one_letter_code
_entity_poly.pdbx_strand_id
1 'polypeptide(L)'
;MTPENRPTPRTILFVDNQDSFVWNLVDYVSQFYPETAVRSNRITLAEVAAIEPLGIVISPGPGHPANARDIGSCLEIIKQFGSTPILGVCLGHQAMNIAYGGTISHTRPLHGKTSQIEHDGLGLFRGLENPLVGGRYHSLAIERLSPELEIAAKTADGIIMGVRHRSRPHCGLQFHPESVLTPSGKKLISNWIEDVVACTH
;
A
#
# COMPACT_ATOMS: atom_id res chain seq x y z
N MET A 1 -11.80 35.78 14.12
CA MET A 1 -11.39 34.38 14.30
C MET A 1 -9.90 34.37 14.44
N THR A 2 -9.41 34.10 15.62
CA THR A 2 -7.97 34.03 15.92
C THR A 2 -7.35 32.82 15.19
N PRO A 3 -6.06 32.87 14.76
CA PRO A 3 -5.40 31.79 14.03
C PRO A 3 -5.24 30.47 14.82
N GLU A 4 -5.57 30.47 16.10
CA GLU A 4 -5.25 29.40 17.07
C GLU A 4 -6.19 28.19 17.06
N ASN A 5 -7.23 28.14 16.23
CA ASN A 5 -8.24 27.07 16.29
C ASN A 5 -8.49 26.35 14.97
N ARG A 6 -7.48 26.25 14.09
CA ARG A 6 -7.54 25.29 13.00
C ARG A 6 -7.08 23.93 13.53
N PRO A 7 -7.89 22.87 13.43
CA PRO A 7 -7.40 21.54 13.74
C PRO A 7 -6.16 21.27 12.90
N THR A 8 -5.11 20.76 13.52
CA THR A 8 -3.89 20.36 12.82
C THR A 8 -4.31 19.38 11.72
N PRO A 9 -3.94 19.61 10.45
CA PRO A 9 -4.33 18.69 9.39
C PRO A 9 -3.76 17.30 9.71
N ARG A 10 -4.63 16.28 9.66
CA ARG A 10 -4.23 14.89 9.88
C ARG A 10 -3.29 14.47 8.76
N THR A 11 -2.35 13.62 9.06
CA THR A 11 -1.21 13.30 8.20
C THR A 11 -1.39 11.95 7.52
N ILE A 12 -0.94 11.80 6.27
CA ILE A 12 -0.68 10.48 5.66
C ILE A 12 0.68 9.99 6.19
N LEU A 13 0.66 8.89 6.92
CA LEU A 13 1.86 8.28 7.48
C LEU A 13 2.46 7.25 6.52
N PHE A 14 3.71 7.42 6.15
CA PHE A 14 4.51 6.42 5.47
C PHE A 14 5.33 5.64 6.47
N VAL A 15 5.17 4.32 6.46
CA VAL A 15 6.01 3.37 7.22
C VAL A 15 7.04 2.82 6.24
N ASP A 16 8.28 3.31 6.38
CA ASP A 16 9.38 3.04 5.47
C ASP A 16 10.11 1.74 5.83
N ASN A 17 10.09 0.78 4.92
CA ASN A 17 10.80 -0.49 5.00
C ASN A 17 12.23 -0.40 4.43
N GLN A 18 12.91 0.75 4.57
CA GLN A 18 14.27 1.01 4.09
C GLN A 18 14.36 0.89 2.55
N ASP A 19 13.39 1.47 1.86
CA ASP A 19 13.31 1.46 0.41
C ASP A 19 13.75 2.80 -0.19
N SER A 20 14.63 2.74 -1.19
CA SER A 20 15.08 3.94 -1.94
C SER A 20 13.94 4.61 -2.72
N PHE A 21 12.88 3.88 -3.06
CA PHE A 21 11.73 4.39 -3.83
C PHE A 21 10.62 5.00 -2.95
N VAL A 22 10.72 4.93 -1.61
CA VAL A 22 9.71 5.49 -0.72
C VAL A 22 9.43 6.97 -1.01
N TRP A 23 10.47 7.75 -1.33
CA TRP A 23 10.33 9.17 -1.62
C TRP A 23 9.59 9.48 -2.92
N ASN A 24 9.67 8.61 -3.93
CA ASN A 24 8.85 8.71 -5.14
C ASN A 24 7.36 8.50 -4.81
N LEU A 25 7.08 7.56 -3.90
CA LEU A 25 5.71 7.30 -3.45
C LEU A 25 5.17 8.47 -2.61
N VAL A 26 6.02 9.04 -1.73
CA VAL A 26 5.70 10.27 -0.97
C VAL A 26 5.40 11.42 -1.93
N ASP A 27 6.23 11.64 -2.96
CA ASP A 27 6.01 12.68 -3.96
C ASP A 27 4.67 12.49 -4.69
N TYR A 28 4.32 11.27 -5.10
CA TYR A 28 3.03 11.00 -5.74
C TYR A 28 1.84 11.29 -4.83
N VAL A 29 1.91 10.87 -3.55
CA VAL A 29 0.83 11.12 -2.58
C VAL A 29 0.72 12.61 -2.27
N SER A 30 1.86 13.30 -2.06
CA SER A 30 1.88 14.73 -1.69
C SER A 30 1.32 15.65 -2.77
N GLN A 31 1.28 15.22 -4.04
CA GLN A 31 0.61 15.94 -5.11
C GLN A 31 -0.92 16.03 -4.91
N PHE A 32 -1.53 15.10 -4.18
CA PHE A 32 -2.96 15.05 -3.89
C PHE A 32 -3.28 15.40 -2.43
N TYR A 33 -2.34 15.10 -1.52
CA TYR A 33 -2.46 15.37 -0.09
C TYR A 33 -1.08 15.71 0.49
N PRO A 34 -0.77 17.01 0.71
CA PRO A 34 0.59 17.45 1.05
C PRO A 34 1.05 17.14 2.49
N GLU A 35 0.11 16.95 3.43
CA GLU A 35 0.45 16.64 4.82
C GLU A 35 0.89 15.18 4.95
N THR A 36 2.18 14.94 4.78
CA THR A 36 2.79 13.61 4.83
C THR A 36 3.87 13.53 5.91
N ALA A 37 4.06 12.36 6.50
CA ALA A 37 5.13 12.07 7.44
C ALA A 37 5.74 10.69 7.13
N VAL A 38 7.06 10.60 7.14
CA VAL A 38 7.79 9.34 6.95
C VAL A 38 8.37 8.89 8.28
N ARG A 39 8.18 7.63 8.64
CA ARG A 39 8.77 7.00 9.81
C ARG A 39 9.33 5.63 9.43
N SER A 40 10.42 5.24 10.07
CA SER A 40 10.97 3.89 9.91
C SER A 40 9.93 2.83 10.32
N ASN A 41 10.02 1.64 9.74
CA ASN A 41 9.22 0.48 10.13
C ASN A 41 9.49 -0.02 11.58
N ARG A 42 10.40 0.67 12.32
CA ARG A 42 10.63 0.46 13.76
C ARG A 42 9.74 1.35 14.64
N ILE A 43 8.89 2.20 14.03
CA ILE A 43 7.91 3.00 14.76
C ILE A 43 7.03 2.10 15.64
N THR A 44 6.79 2.51 16.86
CA THR A 44 5.91 1.79 17.79
C THR A 44 4.44 2.08 17.51
N LEU A 45 3.55 1.18 17.92
CA LEU A 45 2.10 1.39 17.81
C LEU A 45 1.63 2.64 18.57
N ALA A 46 2.27 2.95 19.70
CA ALA A 46 1.96 4.15 20.48
C ALA A 46 2.32 5.44 19.71
N GLU A 47 3.46 5.46 19.03
CA GLU A 47 3.87 6.59 18.18
C GLU A 47 2.94 6.74 16.98
N VAL A 48 2.52 5.64 16.33
CA VAL A 48 1.52 5.69 15.25
C VAL A 48 0.19 6.24 15.77
N ALA A 49 -0.26 5.78 16.94
CA ALA A 49 -1.49 6.28 17.55
C ALA A 49 -1.41 7.78 17.91
N ALA A 50 -0.25 8.25 18.37
CA ALA A 50 -0.03 9.67 18.69
C ALA A 50 -0.01 10.59 17.44
N ILE A 51 0.31 10.04 16.27
CA ILE A 51 0.24 10.77 14.99
C ILE A 51 -1.22 10.95 14.54
N GLU A 52 -2.13 10.06 14.94
CA GLU A 52 -3.53 10.02 14.49
C GLU A 52 -3.64 10.07 12.94
N PRO A 53 -2.97 9.16 12.21
CA PRO A 53 -2.87 9.27 10.77
C PRO A 53 -4.23 9.19 10.08
N LEU A 54 -4.42 10.01 9.04
CA LEU A 54 -5.58 9.98 8.17
C LEU A 54 -5.59 8.70 7.31
N GLY A 55 -4.41 8.29 6.88
CA GLY A 55 -4.14 7.06 6.15
C GLY A 55 -2.71 6.62 6.38
N ILE A 56 -2.43 5.35 6.14
CA ILE A 56 -1.11 4.76 6.31
C ILE A 56 -0.67 4.12 4.99
N VAL A 57 0.55 4.42 4.57
CA VAL A 57 1.20 3.75 3.44
C VAL A 57 2.33 2.87 3.98
N ILE A 58 2.26 1.57 3.74
CA ILE A 58 3.36 0.64 4.03
C ILE A 58 4.17 0.46 2.76
N SER A 59 5.40 0.95 2.79
CA SER A 59 6.26 1.08 1.62
C SER A 59 6.71 -0.26 1.04
N PRO A 60 7.20 -0.27 -0.20
CA PRO A 60 8.10 -1.32 -0.66
C PRO A 60 9.29 -1.49 0.28
N GLY A 61 10.08 -2.54 0.08
CA GLY A 61 11.30 -2.76 0.84
C GLY A 61 11.97 -4.07 0.48
N PRO A 62 13.23 -4.25 0.88
CA PRO A 62 13.94 -5.51 0.75
C PRO A 62 13.48 -6.54 1.78
N GLY A 63 13.82 -7.80 1.54
CA GLY A 63 13.64 -8.89 2.50
C GLY A 63 12.30 -9.60 2.39
N HIS A 64 11.84 -10.16 3.51
CA HIS A 64 10.69 -11.05 3.55
C HIS A 64 9.65 -10.56 4.57
N PRO A 65 8.34 -10.49 4.22
CA PRO A 65 7.31 -9.90 5.08
C PRO A 65 7.00 -10.70 6.36
N ALA A 66 7.47 -11.94 6.48
CA ALA A 66 7.39 -12.73 7.72
C ALA A 66 8.63 -12.59 8.62
N ASN A 67 9.69 -11.92 8.16
CA ASN A 67 10.88 -11.69 8.96
C ASN A 67 10.76 -10.37 9.72
N ALA A 68 10.69 -10.43 11.04
CA ALA A 68 10.55 -9.26 11.91
C ALA A 68 11.69 -8.23 11.75
N ARG A 69 12.88 -8.66 11.31
CA ARG A 69 13.98 -7.74 11.02
C ARG A 69 13.72 -6.89 9.77
N ASP A 70 13.01 -7.44 8.78
CA ASP A 70 12.77 -6.77 7.51
C ASP A 70 11.51 -5.90 7.59
N ILE A 71 10.44 -6.42 8.22
CA ILE A 71 9.12 -5.77 8.20
C ILE A 71 8.83 -4.89 9.43
N GLY A 72 9.61 -5.02 10.51
CA GLY A 72 9.40 -4.25 11.74
C GLY A 72 8.00 -4.39 12.31
N SER A 73 7.36 -3.27 12.62
CA SER A 73 6.02 -3.20 13.24
C SER A 73 4.87 -3.25 12.22
N CYS A 74 5.13 -3.43 10.92
CA CYS A 74 4.09 -3.30 9.89
C CYS A 74 2.93 -4.29 10.07
N LEU A 75 3.19 -5.53 10.50
CA LEU A 75 2.14 -6.53 10.71
C LEU A 75 1.20 -6.12 11.85
N GLU A 76 1.76 -5.59 12.94
CA GLU A 76 1.01 -5.10 14.08
C GLU A 76 0.21 -3.84 13.72
N ILE A 77 0.80 -2.93 12.95
CA ILE A 77 0.12 -1.72 12.43
C ILE A 77 -1.10 -2.12 11.60
N ILE A 78 -0.96 -3.06 10.65
CA ILE A 78 -2.08 -3.53 9.81
C ILE A 78 -3.22 -4.09 10.66
N LYS A 79 -2.91 -4.84 11.72
CA LYS A 79 -3.91 -5.44 12.61
C LYS A 79 -4.58 -4.41 13.51
N GLN A 80 -3.78 -3.52 14.12
CA GLN A 80 -4.22 -2.57 15.13
C GLN A 80 -5.03 -1.40 14.54
N PHE A 81 -4.63 -0.90 13.38
CA PHE A 81 -5.26 0.26 12.74
C PHE A 81 -6.32 -0.14 11.71
N GLY A 82 -7.19 -1.08 12.07
CA GLY A 82 -8.15 -1.71 11.17
C GLY A 82 -9.22 -0.77 10.57
N SER A 83 -9.49 0.39 11.19
CA SER A 83 -10.39 1.41 10.67
C SER A 83 -9.69 2.52 9.89
N THR A 84 -8.36 2.62 9.98
CA THR A 84 -7.58 3.60 9.23
C THR A 84 -7.31 3.06 7.83
N PRO A 85 -7.53 3.84 6.74
CA PRO A 85 -7.17 3.41 5.40
C PRO A 85 -5.68 3.06 5.28
N ILE A 86 -5.37 1.86 4.78
CA ILE A 86 -3.99 1.38 4.60
C ILE A 86 -3.77 0.99 3.14
N LEU A 87 -2.71 1.54 2.53
CA LEU A 87 -2.15 1.09 1.26
C LEU A 87 -0.84 0.36 1.48
N GLY A 88 -0.76 -0.91 1.13
CA GLY A 88 0.49 -1.67 1.10
C GLY A 88 1.06 -1.75 -0.32
N VAL A 89 2.33 -1.40 -0.51
CA VAL A 89 2.99 -1.49 -1.82
C VAL A 89 4.11 -2.52 -1.78
N CYS A 90 4.13 -3.45 -2.71
CA CYS A 90 5.11 -4.53 -2.89
C CYS A 90 5.30 -5.34 -1.59
N LEU A 91 6.35 -5.06 -0.79
CA LEU A 91 6.53 -5.69 0.52
C LEU A 91 5.34 -5.41 1.45
N GLY A 92 4.78 -4.19 1.43
CA GLY A 92 3.59 -3.83 2.22
C GLY A 92 2.33 -4.61 1.80
N HIS A 93 2.14 -4.88 0.52
CA HIS A 93 1.07 -5.75 0.01
C HIS A 93 1.22 -7.20 0.53
N GLN A 94 2.45 -7.72 0.49
CA GLN A 94 2.76 -9.06 1.00
C GLN A 94 2.57 -9.14 2.52
N ALA A 95 3.00 -8.10 3.25
CA ALA A 95 2.80 -7.97 4.68
C ALA A 95 1.31 -7.96 5.05
N MET A 96 0.47 -7.30 4.26
CA MET A 96 -0.98 -7.30 4.45
C MET A 96 -1.55 -8.72 4.37
N ASN A 97 -1.15 -9.51 3.37
CA ASN A 97 -1.60 -10.90 3.27
C ASN A 97 -1.15 -11.75 4.47
N ILE A 98 0.10 -11.60 4.93
CA ILE A 98 0.62 -12.28 6.13
C ILE A 98 -0.15 -11.84 7.39
N ALA A 99 -0.38 -10.55 7.57
CA ALA A 99 -1.09 -10.02 8.74
C ALA A 99 -2.49 -10.63 8.90
N TYR A 100 -3.13 -10.95 7.78
CA TYR A 100 -4.45 -11.59 7.74
C TYR A 100 -4.40 -13.12 7.56
N GLY A 101 -3.23 -13.76 7.74
CA GLY A 101 -3.09 -15.21 7.80
C GLY A 101 -2.92 -15.92 6.46
N GLY A 102 -2.58 -15.19 5.41
CA GLY A 102 -2.14 -15.77 4.12
C GLY A 102 -0.68 -16.20 4.12
N THR A 103 -0.19 -16.70 2.99
CA THR A 103 1.22 -17.10 2.81
C THR A 103 1.84 -16.45 1.58
N ILE A 104 3.18 -16.35 1.61
CA ILE A 104 4.02 -15.78 0.55
C ILE A 104 5.03 -16.83 0.13
N SER A 105 5.31 -16.94 -1.15
CA SER A 105 6.34 -17.82 -1.69
C SER A 105 7.21 -17.13 -2.75
N HIS A 106 8.32 -17.76 -3.07
CA HIS A 106 9.16 -17.33 -4.20
C HIS A 106 8.44 -17.49 -5.52
N THR A 107 8.59 -16.53 -6.38
CA THR A 107 8.15 -16.55 -7.78
C THR A 107 9.32 -16.23 -8.69
N ARG A 108 9.14 -16.37 -10.00
CA ARG A 108 10.17 -15.97 -10.97
C ARG A 108 10.51 -14.49 -10.76
N PRO A 109 11.79 -14.17 -10.49
CA PRO A 109 12.21 -12.79 -10.26
C PRO A 109 11.94 -11.92 -11.49
N LEU A 110 11.31 -10.77 -11.27
CA LEU A 110 11.12 -9.72 -12.27
C LEU A 110 11.64 -8.42 -11.69
N HIS A 111 12.61 -7.81 -12.37
CA HIS A 111 13.20 -6.53 -12.01
C HIS A 111 13.13 -5.58 -13.19
N GLY A 112 12.45 -4.44 -12.99
CA GLY A 112 12.34 -3.41 -14.03
C GLY A 112 11.61 -3.87 -15.28
N LYS A 113 10.64 -4.79 -15.16
CA LYS A 113 9.80 -5.28 -16.27
C LYS A 113 8.35 -4.88 -16.03
N THR A 114 7.61 -4.72 -17.10
CA THR A 114 6.18 -4.47 -17.07
C THR A 114 5.39 -5.77 -17.22
N SER A 115 4.16 -5.76 -16.70
CA SER A 115 3.15 -6.79 -16.98
C SER A 115 1.81 -6.13 -17.24
N GLN A 116 1.00 -6.81 -18.06
CA GLN A 116 -0.42 -6.52 -18.19
C GLN A 116 -1.13 -7.06 -16.95
N ILE A 117 -1.94 -6.24 -16.31
CA ILE A 117 -2.62 -6.52 -15.05
C ILE A 117 -4.11 -6.32 -15.25
N GLU A 118 -4.86 -7.41 -15.22
CA GLU A 118 -6.32 -7.40 -15.21
C GLU A 118 -6.83 -7.04 -13.82
N HIS A 119 -7.88 -6.24 -13.74
CA HIS A 119 -8.44 -5.77 -12.47
C HIS A 119 -9.98 -5.69 -12.51
N ASP A 120 -10.60 -5.58 -11.33
CA ASP A 120 -12.06 -5.55 -11.18
C ASP A 120 -12.70 -4.17 -11.47
N GLY A 121 -11.92 -3.12 -11.67
CA GLY A 121 -12.39 -1.76 -11.92
C GLY A 121 -12.91 -1.03 -10.67
N LEU A 122 -12.75 -1.60 -9.48
CA LEU A 122 -13.26 -1.04 -8.22
C LEU A 122 -12.14 -0.43 -7.35
N GLY A 123 -12.52 0.42 -6.39
CA GLY A 123 -11.58 1.03 -5.44
C GLY A 123 -10.42 1.73 -6.15
N LEU A 124 -9.18 1.29 -5.89
CA LEU A 124 -7.95 1.82 -6.53
C LEU A 124 -8.02 1.83 -8.06
N PHE A 125 -8.75 0.88 -8.65
CA PHE A 125 -8.77 0.66 -10.10
C PHE A 125 -9.90 1.40 -10.83
N ARG A 126 -10.66 2.26 -10.13
CA ARG A 126 -11.75 3.06 -10.72
C ARG A 126 -11.26 3.90 -11.89
N GLY A 127 -11.93 3.77 -13.05
CA GLY A 127 -11.68 4.59 -14.23
C GLY A 127 -10.32 4.37 -14.89
N LEU A 128 -9.68 3.23 -14.64
CA LEU A 128 -8.44 2.81 -15.31
C LEU A 128 -8.72 1.89 -16.50
N GLU A 129 -7.80 1.92 -17.46
CA GLU A 129 -7.81 0.95 -18.56
C GLU A 129 -7.59 -0.47 -18.01
N ASN A 130 -8.27 -1.46 -18.61
CA ASN A 130 -8.16 -2.86 -18.22
C ASN A 130 -7.86 -3.73 -19.43
N PRO A 131 -6.71 -4.41 -19.50
CA PRO A 131 -5.66 -4.46 -18.49
C PRO A 131 -4.82 -3.16 -18.41
N LEU A 132 -4.32 -2.84 -17.21
CA LEU A 132 -3.33 -1.78 -17.04
C LEU A 132 -1.90 -2.32 -17.13
N VAL A 133 -0.93 -1.41 -17.37
CA VAL A 133 0.50 -1.72 -17.34
C VAL A 133 1.08 -1.39 -15.97
N GLY A 134 1.72 -2.37 -15.31
CA GLY A 134 2.38 -2.18 -14.01
C GLY A 134 3.85 -2.61 -13.99
N GLY A 135 4.68 -1.78 -13.38
CA GLY A 135 6.11 -2.05 -13.19
C GLY A 135 6.35 -3.03 -12.03
N ARG A 136 7.15 -4.07 -12.25
CA ARG A 136 7.42 -5.14 -11.29
C ARG A 136 8.88 -5.21 -10.91
N TYR A 137 9.14 -5.40 -9.60
CA TYR A 137 10.48 -5.45 -9.00
C TYR A 137 10.58 -6.52 -7.90
N HIS A 138 9.77 -7.58 -7.97
CA HIS A 138 9.65 -8.55 -6.90
C HIS A 138 10.05 -9.97 -7.30
N SER A 139 10.51 -10.75 -6.32
CA SER A 139 10.81 -12.19 -6.39
C SER A 139 9.92 -13.01 -5.45
N LEU A 140 9.05 -12.35 -4.69
CA LEU A 140 8.06 -12.94 -3.79
C LEU A 140 6.66 -12.55 -4.26
N ALA A 141 5.69 -13.42 -4.06
CA ALA A 141 4.28 -13.18 -4.36
C ALA A 141 3.37 -13.93 -3.36
N ILE A 142 2.11 -13.53 -3.31
CA ILE A 142 1.09 -14.27 -2.55
C ILE A 142 0.95 -15.67 -3.13
N GLU A 143 1.17 -16.68 -2.28
CA GLU A 143 0.96 -18.09 -2.59
C GLU A 143 -0.47 -18.51 -2.23
N ARG A 144 -0.87 -18.24 -0.97
CA ARG A 144 -2.23 -18.48 -0.50
C ARG A 144 -2.81 -17.17 0.02
N LEU A 145 -3.88 -16.73 -0.64
CA LEU A 145 -4.60 -15.53 -0.23
C LEU A 145 -5.31 -15.76 1.12
N SER A 146 -5.22 -14.76 1.99
CA SER A 146 -6.02 -14.72 3.21
C SER A 146 -7.51 -14.74 2.90
N PRO A 147 -8.36 -15.46 3.68
CA PRO A 147 -9.82 -15.44 3.50
C PRO A 147 -10.44 -14.05 3.81
N GLU A 148 -9.74 -13.17 4.53
CA GLU A 148 -10.17 -11.80 4.81
C GLU A 148 -9.96 -10.85 3.63
N LEU A 149 -9.14 -11.26 2.64
CA LEU A 149 -8.84 -10.48 1.45
C LEU A 149 -9.60 -11.01 0.22
N GLU A 150 -9.73 -10.16 -0.77
CA GLU A 150 -10.19 -10.54 -2.11
C GLU A 150 -9.19 -10.05 -3.15
N ILE A 151 -9.16 -10.76 -4.30
CA ILE A 151 -8.30 -10.38 -5.42
C ILE A 151 -8.96 -9.22 -6.15
N ALA A 152 -8.27 -8.08 -6.20
CA ALA A 152 -8.68 -6.91 -6.97
C ALA A 152 -7.98 -6.85 -8.35
N ALA A 153 -6.78 -7.44 -8.45
CA ALA A 153 -6.02 -7.47 -9.70
C ALA A 153 -5.08 -8.68 -9.78
N LYS A 154 -4.81 -9.16 -10.99
CA LYS A 154 -3.90 -10.29 -11.28
C LYS A 154 -3.30 -10.18 -12.67
N THR A 155 -2.20 -10.89 -12.91
CA THR A 155 -1.65 -11.14 -14.25
C THR A 155 -2.32 -12.33 -14.91
N ALA A 156 -2.16 -12.49 -16.22
CA ALA A 156 -2.71 -13.62 -16.99
C ALA A 156 -2.18 -14.98 -16.50
N ASP A 157 -0.95 -15.04 -15.97
CA ASP A 157 -0.34 -16.23 -15.37
C ASP A 157 -0.76 -16.43 -13.89
N GLY A 158 -1.72 -15.65 -13.40
CA GLY A 158 -2.38 -15.85 -12.11
C GLY A 158 -1.68 -15.23 -10.90
N ILE A 159 -0.59 -14.47 -11.09
CA ILE A 159 0.07 -13.76 -9.98
C ILE A 159 -0.87 -12.66 -9.45
N ILE A 160 -1.16 -12.68 -8.15
CA ILE A 160 -2.00 -11.66 -7.50
C ILE A 160 -1.22 -10.34 -7.46
N MET A 161 -1.78 -9.32 -8.09
CA MET A 161 -1.19 -8.00 -8.26
C MET A 161 -1.90 -6.90 -7.48
N GLY A 162 -3.11 -7.17 -7.02
CA GLY A 162 -3.88 -6.27 -6.17
C GLY A 162 -4.79 -7.04 -5.23
N VAL A 163 -4.88 -6.57 -3.98
CA VAL A 163 -5.82 -7.10 -2.98
C VAL A 163 -6.61 -5.98 -2.34
N ARG A 164 -7.80 -6.32 -1.85
CA ARG A 164 -8.64 -5.46 -1.03
C ARG A 164 -9.17 -6.27 0.15
N HIS A 165 -9.22 -5.68 1.35
CA HIS A 165 -9.85 -6.31 2.50
C HIS A 165 -11.36 -6.21 2.37
N ARG A 166 -12.08 -7.28 2.73
CA ARG A 166 -13.53 -7.42 2.55
C ARG A 166 -14.37 -6.44 3.38
N SER A 167 -13.85 -5.94 4.49
CA SER A 167 -14.59 -5.09 5.44
C SER A 167 -13.79 -3.91 6.03
N ARG A 168 -12.48 -3.85 5.79
CA ARG A 168 -11.62 -2.76 6.27
C ARG A 168 -11.14 -1.93 5.08
N PRO A 169 -10.81 -0.64 5.27
CA PRO A 169 -10.30 0.21 4.19
C PRO A 169 -8.83 -0.08 3.86
N HIS A 170 -8.49 -1.35 3.71
CA HIS A 170 -7.12 -1.81 3.45
C HIS A 170 -7.02 -2.37 2.04
N CYS A 171 -6.01 -1.94 1.31
CA CYS A 171 -5.71 -2.41 -0.04
C CYS A 171 -4.20 -2.54 -0.26
N GLY A 172 -3.81 -3.36 -1.21
CA GLY A 172 -2.41 -3.60 -1.51
C GLY A 172 -2.15 -3.80 -2.99
N LEU A 173 -1.00 -3.31 -3.45
CA LEU A 173 -0.50 -3.43 -4.82
C LEU A 173 0.84 -4.18 -4.79
N GLN A 174 0.98 -5.26 -5.55
CA GLN A 174 2.25 -5.98 -5.71
C GLN A 174 3.22 -5.24 -6.63
N PHE A 175 2.71 -4.45 -7.56
CA PHE A 175 3.49 -3.61 -8.46
C PHE A 175 3.68 -2.21 -7.88
N HIS A 176 4.55 -1.42 -8.51
CA HIS A 176 4.98 -0.12 -8.03
C HIS A 176 4.22 1.01 -8.73
N PRO A 177 3.22 1.65 -8.10
CA PRO A 177 2.49 2.76 -8.71
C PRO A 177 3.38 4.00 -8.90
N GLU A 178 4.44 4.16 -8.11
CA GLU A 178 5.41 5.26 -8.18
C GLU A 178 6.44 5.10 -9.31
N SER A 179 6.46 3.94 -9.95
CA SER A 179 7.40 3.65 -11.04
C SER A 179 6.99 4.33 -12.34
N VAL A 180 7.95 4.85 -13.08
CA VAL A 180 7.76 5.31 -14.47
C VAL A 180 7.23 4.22 -15.40
N LEU A 181 7.38 2.94 -15.01
CA LEU A 181 6.85 1.79 -15.73
C LEU A 181 5.36 1.53 -15.46
N THR A 182 4.72 2.36 -14.62
CA THR A 182 3.29 2.30 -14.30
C THR A 182 2.61 3.60 -14.73
N PRO A 183 2.22 3.76 -15.99
CA PRO A 183 1.66 5.03 -16.49
C PRO A 183 0.43 5.51 -15.71
N SER A 184 -0.40 4.57 -15.24
CA SER A 184 -1.61 4.86 -14.46
C SER A 184 -1.35 5.08 -12.95
N GLY A 185 -0.09 5.12 -12.52
CA GLY A 185 0.28 5.16 -11.10
C GLY A 185 -0.30 6.34 -10.33
N LYS A 186 -0.26 7.54 -10.91
CA LYS A 186 -0.85 8.73 -10.28
C LYS A 186 -2.36 8.60 -10.08
N LYS A 187 -3.08 7.99 -11.04
CA LYS A 187 -4.52 7.78 -10.91
C LYS A 187 -4.85 6.76 -9.82
N LEU A 188 -4.05 5.68 -9.67
CA LEU A 188 -4.18 4.73 -8.56
C LEU A 188 -4.05 5.45 -7.21
N ILE A 189 -3.04 6.30 -7.05
CA ILE A 189 -2.82 7.06 -5.82
C ILE A 189 -3.93 8.08 -5.59
N SER A 190 -4.38 8.82 -6.62
CA SER A 190 -5.53 9.73 -6.52
C SER A 190 -6.78 9.01 -6.02
N ASN A 191 -7.09 7.84 -6.58
CA ASN A 191 -8.25 7.04 -6.16
C ASN A 191 -8.15 6.63 -4.69
N TRP A 192 -6.93 6.24 -4.23
CA TRP A 192 -6.71 5.90 -2.82
C TRP A 192 -6.92 7.12 -1.91
N ILE A 193 -6.39 8.29 -2.28
CA ILE A 193 -6.56 9.52 -1.48
C ILE A 193 -8.05 9.92 -1.40
N GLU A 194 -8.80 9.78 -2.49
CA GLU A 194 -10.25 10.01 -2.48
C GLU A 194 -10.95 9.11 -1.45
N ASP A 195 -10.58 7.82 -1.38
CA ASP A 195 -11.12 6.88 -0.38
C ASP A 195 -10.69 7.25 1.05
N VAL A 196 -9.42 7.67 1.25
CA VAL A 196 -8.89 8.13 2.55
C VAL A 196 -9.69 9.33 3.06
N VAL A 197 -9.92 10.34 2.21
CA VAL A 197 -10.66 11.55 2.58
C VAL A 197 -12.14 11.23 2.84
N ALA A 198 -12.74 10.33 2.06
CA ALA A 198 -14.14 9.91 2.26
C ALA A 198 -14.38 9.18 3.59
N CYS A 199 -13.38 8.44 4.11
CA CYS A 199 -13.47 7.75 5.40
C CYS A 199 -13.49 8.70 6.62
N THR A 200 -13.32 10.02 6.42
CA THR A 200 -13.28 11.02 7.52
C THR A 200 -14.60 11.76 7.73
N HIS A 201 -15.59 11.47 6.95
CA HIS A 201 -16.95 12.00 7.04
C HIS A 201 -17.93 10.92 7.45
#